data_e7a207e9509ad1bf21088d7a166ad672
#
_entry.id   e7a207e9509ad1bf21088d7a166ad672
#
_cell.length_a   1.000
_cell.length_b   1.000
_cell.length_c   1.000
_cell.angle_alpha   90.00
_cell.angle_beta   90.00
_cell.angle_gamma   90.00
#
_symmetry.space_group_name_H-M   'P 1'
#
loop_
_entity.id
_entity.type
_entity.pdbx_description
1 polymer ?
#
loop_
_entity_poly.entity_id
_entity_poly.type
_entity_poly.pdbx_seq_one_letter_code
_entity_poly.pdbx_strand_id
1 'polypeptide(L)'
;MTIRTLETSEVLRRADEIAGIFQRAFGYSDERRDHFRDTRLAYLPLYDGALTLGAFEGADLVGFVYGFDYQPEHWWPQQVGPALERAGHAAWTEDAFELNELEILPEHQGRGHGTALLTGLLDRLPHRHTLLSTTADPADRAKVLYGRLGFVDLVPGFRYAGVTEPANIMGRRRPG
;
A
#
# COMPACT_ATOMS: atom_id res chain seq x y z
N MET A 1 -10.62 -10.79 15.45
CA MET A 1 -9.99 -9.79 14.57
C MET A 1 -10.88 -8.57 14.42
N THR A 2 -10.33 -7.38 14.60
CA THR A 2 -11.03 -6.10 14.39
C THR A 2 -10.22 -5.25 13.41
N ILE A 3 -10.88 -4.67 12.41
CA ILE A 3 -10.29 -3.68 11.50
C ILE A 3 -10.85 -2.32 11.84
N ARG A 4 -9.98 -1.34 12.09
CA ARG A 4 -10.41 0.04 12.36
C ARG A 4 -9.45 1.06 11.76
N THR A 5 -9.94 2.26 11.54
CA THR A 5 -9.13 3.40 11.13
C THR A 5 -8.17 3.80 12.26
N LEU A 6 -6.96 4.12 11.89
CA LEU A 6 -5.96 4.77 12.74
C LEU A 6 -5.87 6.23 12.29
N GLU A 7 -6.27 7.14 13.17
CA GLU A 7 -6.07 8.57 12.92
C GLU A 7 -4.57 8.87 12.81
N THR A 8 -4.20 9.85 11.99
CA THR A 8 -2.79 10.20 11.75
C THR A 8 -2.01 10.41 13.05
N SER A 9 -2.61 11.04 14.05
CA SER A 9 -2.00 11.20 15.38
C SER A 9 -1.77 9.86 16.09
N GLU A 10 -2.63 8.87 15.89
CA GLU A 10 -2.44 7.52 16.43
C GLU A 10 -1.34 6.76 15.67
N VAL A 11 -1.28 6.90 14.34
CA VAL A 11 -0.18 6.35 13.52
C VAL A 11 1.16 6.85 14.04
N LEU A 12 1.30 8.16 14.29
CA LEU A 12 2.53 8.74 14.81
C LEU A 12 2.90 8.22 16.21
N ARG A 13 1.91 8.06 17.10
CA ARG A 13 2.16 7.46 18.43
C ARG A 13 2.57 5.99 18.37
N ARG A 14 2.09 5.26 17.36
CA ARG A 14 2.40 3.84 17.12
C ARG A 14 3.50 3.63 16.08
N ALA A 15 4.24 4.66 15.71
CA ALA A 15 5.17 4.60 14.59
C ALA A 15 6.22 3.48 14.74
N ASP A 16 6.76 3.28 15.94
CA ASP A 16 7.70 2.18 16.22
C ASP A 16 7.04 0.79 16.06
N GLU A 17 5.81 0.64 16.52
CA GLU A 17 5.04 -0.60 16.40
C GLU A 17 4.74 -0.92 14.92
N ILE A 18 4.26 0.07 14.16
CA ILE A 18 3.96 -0.05 12.73
C ILE A 18 5.24 -0.34 11.94
N ALA A 19 6.33 0.37 12.22
CA ALA A 19 7.62 0.13 11.59
C ALA A 19 8.20 -1.25 11.94
N GLY A 20 7.95 -1.74 13.16
CA GLY A 20 8.28 -3.12 13.56
C GLY A 20 7.51 -4.17 12.75
N ILE A 21 6.23 -3.95 12.45
CA ILE A 21 5.44 -4.83 11.56
C ILE A 21 6.03 -4.83 10.15
N PHE A 22 6.33 -3.66 9.58
CA PHE A 22 6.97 -3.51 8.28
C PHE A 22 8.29 -4.27 8.21
N GLN A 23 9.17 -4.09 9.22
CA GLN A 23 10.43 -4.79 9.31
C GLN A 23 10.26 -6.31 9.30
N ARG A 24 9.37 -6.82 10.15
CA ARG A 24 9.17 -8.27 10.32
C ARG A 24 8.50 -8.92 9.12
N ALA A 25 7.57 -8.22 8.46
CA ALA A 25 6.88 -8.73 7.30
C ALA A 25 7.83 -9.03 6.13
N PHE A 26 8.86 -8.21 5.95
CA PHE A 26 9.84 -8.33 4.88
C PHE A 26 11.20 -8.90 5.31
N GLY A 27 11.47 -9.03 6.60
CA GLY A 27 12.79 -9.42 7.10
C GLY A 27 13.84 -8.31 6.89
N TYR A 28 13.45 -7.04 6.98
CA TYR A 28 14.33 -5.91 6.76
C TYR A 28 15.25 -5.62 7.94
N SER A 29 16.33 -4.86 7.68
CA SER A 29 17.26 -4.39 8.71
C SER A 29 16.61 -3.32 9.62
N ASP A 30 17.25 -3.08 10.79
CA ASP A 30 16.84 -1.99 11.68
C ASP A 30 16.95 -0.62 11.02
N GLU A 31 18.00 -0.40 10.21
CA GLU A 31 18.16 0.85 9.44
C GLU A 31 16.96 1.10 8.51
N ARG A 32 16.49 0.06 7.83
CA ARG A 32 15.34 0.18 6.90
C ARG A 32 14.02 0.40 7.64
N ARG A 33 13.86 -0.22 8.83
CA ARG A 33 12.74 0.05 9.75
C ARG A 33 12.73 1.53 10.18
N ASP A 34 13.87 2.02 10.65
CA ASP A 34 13.99 3.39 11.16
C ASP A 34 13.79 4.40 10.02
N HIS A 35 14.34 4.14 8.84
CA HIS A 35 14.09 4.95 7.65
C HIS A 35 12.59 5.01 7.31
N PHE A 36 11.88 3.88 7.32
CA PHE A 36 10.43 3.84 7.09
C PHE A 36 9.66 4.69 8.11
N ARG A 37 9.99 4.53 9.41
CA ARG A 37 9.39 5.32 10.48
C ARG A 37 9.62 6.82 10.27
N ASP A 38 10.86 7.23 10.02
CA ASP A 38 11.30 8.62 10.04
C ASP A 38 11.00 9.38 8.74
N THR A 39 10.80 8.68 7.61
CA THR A 39 10.56 9.29 6.29
C THR A 39 9.18 8.98 5.69
N ARG A 40 8.52 7.88 6.10
CA ARG A 40 7.19 7.54 5.58
C ARG A 40 6.10 7.86 6.60
N LEU A 41 6.19 7.29 7.79
CA LEU A 41 5.17 7.51 8.81
C LEU A 41 5.22 8.95 9.37
N ALA A 42 6.41 9.50 9.60
CA ALA A 42 6.56 10.86 10.10
C ALA A 42 6.01 11.94 9.15
N TYR A 43 6.05 11.69 7.84
CA TYR A 43 5.54 12.62 6.83
C TYR A 43 4.09 12.37 6.42
N LEU A 44 3.45 11.32 6.94
CA LEU A 44 2.05 10.99 6.61
C LEU A 44 1.08 12.17 6.81
N PRO A 45 1.23 13.05 7.82
CA PRO A 45 0.36 14.22 7.99
C PRO A 45 0.41 15.23 6.85
N LEU A 46 1.42 15.16 5.98
CA LEU A 46 1.62 16.08 4.86
C LEU A 46 0.94 15.61 3.57
N TYR A 47 0.42 14.37 3.57
CA TYR A 47 -0.25 13.81 2.40
C TYR A 47 -1.76 13.97 2.49
N ASP A 48 -2.35 14.58 1.46
CA ASP A 48 -3.80 14.72 1.35
C ASP A 48 -4.46 13.35 1.22
N GLY A 49 -5.65 13.20 1.79
CA GLY A 49 -6.41 11.96 1.73
C GLY A 49 -5.77 10.77 2.44
N ALA A 50 -4.76 11.00 3.32
CA ALA A 50 -4.11 9.92 4.04
C ALA A 50 -5.11 9.08 4.84
N LEU A 51 -5.15 7.77 4.56
CA LEU A 51 -6.02 6.80 5.22
C LEU A 51 -5.20 5.59 5.66
N THR A 52 -5.27 5.30 6.96
CA THR A 52 -4.60 4.13 7.56
C THR A 52 -5.63 3.26 8.28
N LEU A 53 -5.58 1.95 8.05
CA LEU A 53 -6.32 0.97 8.83
C LEU A 53 -5.36 0.03 9.56
N GLY A 54 -5.72 -0.36 10.78
CA GLY A 54 -5.04 -1.39 11.55
C GLY A 54 -5.89 -2.64 11.72
N ALA A 55 -5.24 -3.79 11.67
CA ALA A 55 -5.81 -5.08 12.05
C ALA A 55 -5.38 -5.43 13.47
N PHE A 56 -6.35 -5.76 14.32
CA PHE A 56 -6.12 -6.08 15.74
C PHE A 56 -6.58 -7.49 16.09
N GLU A 57 -5.77 -8.20 16.86
CA GLU A 57 -6.17 -9.39 17.62
C GLU A 57 -6.16 -9.03 19.12
N GLY A 58 -7.33 -8.89 19.73
CA GLY A 58 -7.42 -8.29 21.07
C GLY A 58 -6.95 -6.82 21.05
N ALA A 59 -5.93 -6.50 21.82
CA ALA A 59 -5.30 -5.18 21.90
C ALA A 59 -4.10 -5.01 20.94
N ASP A 60 -3.58 -6.13 20.40
CA ASP A 60 -2.34 -6.16 19.64
C ASP A 60 -2.59 -5.77 18.18
N LEU A 61 -1.80 -4.84 17.66
CA LEU A 61 -1.77 -4.50 16.25
C LEU A 61 -0.96 -5.56 15.50
N VAL A 62 -1.61 -6.30 14.61
CA VAL A 62 -0.99 -7.42 13.88
C VAL A 62 -0.77 -7.16 12.39
N GLY A 63 -1.25 -6.02 11.91
CA GLY A 63 -1.08 -5.61 10.52
C GLY A 63 -1.66 -4.23 10.27
N PHE A 64 -1.28 -3.63 9.14
CA PHE A 64 -1.78 -2.33 8.72
C PHE A 64 -1.85 -2.22 7.21
N VAL A 65 -2.62 -1.27 6.74
CA VAL A 65 -2.64 -0.79 5.36
C VAL A 65 -2.74 0.72 5.37
N TYR A 66 -2.00 1.40 4.50
CA TYR A 66 -2.16 2.84 4.31
C TYR A 66 -1.90 3.27 2.89
N GLY A 67 -2.39 4.46 2.59
CA GLY A 67 -2.14 5.19 1.38
C GLY A 67 -2.67 6.61 1.49
N PHE A 68 -2.66 7.32 0.37
CA PHE A 68 -3.07 8.72 0.28
C PHE A 68 -3.47 9.06 -1.16
N ASP A 69 -3.94 10.29 -1.39
CA ASP A 69 -4.31 10.75 -2.71
C ASP A 69 -3.13 10.67 -3.68
N TYR A 70 -3.37 10.15 -4.88
CA TYR A 70 -2.38 10.17 -5.95
C TYR A 70 -2.18 11.62 -6.42
N GLN A 71 -0.99 12.17 -6.20
CA GLN A 71 -0.63 13.53 -6.62
C GLN A 71 0.59 13.49 -7.55
N PRO A 72 0.52 14.08 -8.76
CA PRO A 72 1.56 13.98 -9.78
C PRO A 72 2.95 14.47 -9.32
N GLU A 73 3.00 15.38 -8.34
CA GLU A 73 4.23 15.93 -7.77
C GLU A 73 4.95 15.01 -6.79
N HIS A 74 4.30 13.95 -6.32
CA HIS A 74 4.92 12.99 -5.41
C HIS A 74 5.91 12.09 -6.14
N TRP A 75 6.85 11.51 -5.38
CA TRP A 75 7.92 10.70 -5.94
C TRP A 75 7.42 9.50 -6.76
N TRP A 76 6.49 8.71 -6.22
CA TRP A 76 6.00 7.51 -6.90
C TRP A 76 5.21 7.83 -8.18
N PRO A 77 4.26 8.77 -8.17
CA PRO A 77 3.60 9.27 -9.38
C PRO A 77 4.57 9.73 -10.47
N GLN A 78 5.65 10.43 -10.10
CA GLN A 78 6.68 10.85 -11.07
C GLN A 78 7.41 9.67 -11.73
N GLN A 79 7.56 8.54 -11.01
CA GLN A 79 8.16 7.34 -11.59
C GLN A 79 7.20 6.60 -12.52
N VAL A 80 5.94 6.41 -12.09
CA VAL A 80 4.99 5.53 -12.77
C VAL A 80 4.08 6.24 -13.77
N GLY A 81 3.80 7.51 -13.58
CA GLY A 81 2.92 8.31 -14.45
C GLY A 81 3.31 8.24 -15.93
N PRO A 82 4.57 8.52 -16.30
CA PRO A 82 5.00 8.40 -17.71
C PRO A 82 4.90 6.98 -18.27
N ALA A 83 5.01 5.95 -17.43
CA ALA A 83 4.85 4.57 -17.86
C ALA A 83 3.38 4.20 -18.09
N LEU A 84 2.49 4.67 -17.22
CA LEU A 84 1.03 4.54 -17.39
C LEU A 84 0.56 5.26 -18.67
N GLU A 85 1.07 6.46 -18.93
CA GLU A 85 0.74 7.20 -20.16
C GLU A 85 1.18 6.44 -21.41
N ARG A 86 2.43 5.97 -21.46
CA ARG A 86 2.96 5.18 -22.60
C ARG A 86 2.19 3.88 -22.82
N ALA A 87 1.66 3.28 -21.76
CA ALA A 87 0.84 2.07 -21.81
C ALA A 87 -0.63 2.35 -22.19
N GLY A 88 -1.01 3.60 -22.42
CA GLY A 88 -2.41 3.99 -22.74
C GLY A 88 -3.32 4.03 -21.51
N HIS A 89 -2.76 4.15 -20.31
CA HIS A 89 -3.47 4.12 -19.04
C HIS A 89 -3.48 5.46 -18.30
N ALA A 90 -3.23 6.58 -18.97
CA ALA A 90 -3.20 7.92 -18.36
C ALA A 90 -4.45 8.22 -17.51
N ALA A 91 -5.64 7.85 -17.99
CA ALA A 91 -6.90 8.09 -17.28
C ALA A 91 -6.99 7.38 -15.90
N TRP A 92 -6.12 6.42 -15.61
CA TRP A 92 -6.09 5.76 -14.31
C TRP A 92 -5.52 6.63 -13.20
N THR A 93 -4.81 7.70 -13.55
CA THR A 93 -4.26 8.67 -12.58
C THR A 93 -5.27 9.74 -12.18
N GLU A 94 -6.42 9.81 -12.88
CA GLU A 94 -7.49 10.74 -12.53
C GLU A 94 -8.31 10.20 -11.36
N ASP A 95 -8.54 11.04 -10.34
CA ASP A 95 -9.31 10.67 -9.14
C ASP A 95 -8.82 9.32 -8.57
N ALA A 96 -7.52 9.26 -8.28
CA ALA A 96 -6.84 8.05 -7.87
C ALA A 96 -6.28 8.14 -6.44
N PHE A 97 -6.28 6.98 -5.78
CA PHE A 97 -5.63 6.75 -4.48
C PHE A 97 -4.38 5.89 -4.67
N GLU A 98 -3.27 6.29 -4.07
CA GLU A 98 -2.03 5.54 -4.02
C GLU A 98 -2.00 4.65 -2.79
N LEU A 99 -2.11 3.33 -2.97
CA LEU A 99 -1.93 2.37 -1.89
C LEU A 99 -0.43 2.12 -1.71
N ASN A 100 0.10 2.51 -0.55
CA ASN A 100 1.54 2.50 -0.27
C ASN A 100 2.02 1.19 0.33
N GLU A 101 1.43 0.76 1.46
CA GLU A 101 1.84 -0.46 2.17
C GLU A 101 0.64 -1.25 2.67
N LEU A 102 0.77 -2.56 2.65
CA LEU A 102 -0.16 -3.53 3.25
C LEU A 102 0.66 -4.66 3.87
N GLU A 103 0.78 -4.65 5.20
CA GLU A 103 1.66 -5.56 5.92
C GLU A 103 0.95 -6.29 7.05
N ILE A 104 1.27 -7.57 7.18
CA ILE A 104 0.80 -8.45 8.26
C ILE A 104 2.00 -9.14 8.88
N LEU A 105 2.07 -9.17 10.21
CA LEU A 105 3.06 -9.95 10.93
C LEU A 105 3.10 -11.40 10.43
N PRO A 106 4.29 -12.00 10.21
CA PRO A 106 4.43 -13.32 9.61
C PRO A 106 3.55 -14.40 10.26
N GLU A 107 3.49 -14.43 11.59
CA GLU A 107 2.71 -15.39 12.37
C GLU A 107 1.19 -15.19 12.29
N HIS A 108 0.74 -14.03 11.77
CA HIS A 108 -0.66 -13.69 11.56
C HIS A 108 -1.09 -13.75 10.08
N GLN A 109 -0.17 -14.07 9.18
CA GLN A 109 -0.47 -14.23 7.76
C GLN A 109 -1.31 -15.51 7.51
N GLY A 110 -2.01 -15.53 6.36
CA GLY A 110 -2.85 -16.69 5.98
C GLY A 110 -4.18 -16.79 6.74
N ARG A 111 -4.50 -15.84 7.61
CA ARG A 111 -5.73 -15.81 8.42
C ARG A 111 -6.80 -14.83 7.92
N GLY A 112 -6.62 -14.28 6.72
CA GLY A 112 -7.57 -13.34 6.11
C GLY A 112 -7.37 -11.87 6.48
N HIS A 113 -6.38 -11.52 7.33
CA HIS A 113 -6.15 -10.14 7.77
C HIS A 113 -5.87 -9.18 6.61
N GLY A 114 -5.02 -9.58 5.64
CA GLY A 114 -4.73 -8.78 4.46
C GLY A 114 -5.96 -8.51 3.60
N THR A 115 -6.80 -9.52 3.40
CA THR A 115 -8.07 -9.37 2.68
C THR A 115 -8.98 -8.37 3.42
N ALA A 116 -9.12 -8.52 4.73
CA ALA A 116 -9.98 -7.66 5.53
C ALA A 116 -9.49 -6.19 5.56
N LEU A 117 -8.16 -5.98 5.70
CA LEU A 117 -7.56 -4.64 5.64
C LEU A 117 -7.80 -3.99 4.28
N LEU A 118 -7.48 -4.69 3.20
CA LEU A 118 -7.61 -4.13 1.86
C LEU A 118 -9.07 -3.88 1.48
N THR A 119 -9.98 -4.80 1.77
CA THR A 119 -11.42 -4.58 1.57
C THR A 119 -11.90 -3.39 2.37
N GLY A 120 -11.55 -3.33 3.66
CA GLY A 120 -11.93 -2.24 4.54
C GLY A 120 -11.40 -0.87 4.07
N LEU A 121 -10.19 -0.82 3.50
CA LEU A 121 -9.65 0.39 2.88
C LEU A 121 -10.47 0.77 1.65
N LEU A 122 -10.63 -0.16 0.70
CA LEU A 122 -11.33 0.07 -0.57
C LEU A 122 -12.78 0.52 -0.38
N ASP A 123 -13.48 0.01 0.64
CA ASP A 123 -14.86 0.40 0.96
C ASP A 123 -14.97 1.85 1.48
N ARG A 124 -13.87 2.42 1.98
CA ARG A 124 -13.83 3.79 2.50
C ARG A 124 -13.36 4.82 1.48
N LEU A 125 -12.74 4.37 0.38
CA LEU A 125 -12.20 5.28 -0.62
C LEU A 125 -13.32 5.88 -1.48
N PRO A 126 -13.36 7.22 -1.62
CA PRO A 126 -14.25 7.88 -2.57
C PRO A 126 -13.76 7.76 -4.02
N HIS A 127 -12.47 7.54 -4.22
CA HIS A 127 -11.76 7.58 -5.48
C HIS A 127 -12.27 6.58 -6.51
N ARG A 128 -12.21 6.97 -7.78
CA ARG A 128 -12.55 6.10 -8.93
C ARG A 128 -11.53 5.00 -9.13
N HIS A 129 -10.26 5.29 -8.85
CA HIS A 129 -9.14 4.38 -9.07
C HIS A 129 -8.31 4.20 -7.80
N THR A 130 -7.77 3.01 -7.64
CA THR A 130 -6.72 2.73 -6.65
C THR A 130 -5.53 2.14 -7.40
N LEU A 131 -4.35 2.71 -7.17
CA LEU A 131 -3.10 2.32 -7.83
C LEU A 131 -2.10 1.81 -6.79
N LEU A 132 -1.29 0.83 -7.18
CA LEU A 132 -0.18 0.30 -6.37
C LEU A 132 0.93 -0.24 -7.26
N SER A 133 2.10 -0.49 -6.67
CA SER A 133 3.10 -1.36 -7.27
C SER A 133 3.34 -2.59 -6.39
N THR A 134 3.61 -3.73 -7.03
CA THR A 134 3.92 -4.97 -6.34
C THR A 134 4.93 -5.78 -7.17
N THR A 135 5.41 -6.90 -6.62
CA THR A 135 6.29 -7.81 -7.36
C THR A 135 5.69 -8.26 -8.69
N ALA A 136 6.53 -8.54 -9.67
CA ALA A 136 6.12 -9.14 -10.94
C ALA A 136 5.86 -10.66 -10.82
N ASP A 137 6.26 -11.31 -9.72
CA ASP A 137 6.02 -12.75 -9.50
C ASP A 137 4.52 -13.04 -9.40
N PRO A 138 3.94 -13.81 -10.33
CA PRO A 138 2.51 -14.14 -10.32
C PRO A 138 2.11 -15.06 -9.16
N ALA A 139 3.05 -15.75 -8.54
CA ALA A 139 2.81 -16.63 -7.39
C ALA A 139 2.88 -15.90 -6.05
N ASP A 140 3.31 -14.64 -6.05
CA ASP A 140 3.39 -13.86 -4.82
C ASP A 140 2.00 -13.66 -4.19
N ARG A 141 1.94 -13.83 -2.86
CA ARG A 141 0.68 -13.83 -2.11
C ARG A 141 -0.04 -12.48 -2.15
N ALA A 142 0.70 -11.38 -2.12
CA ALA A 142 0.13 -10.05 -2.20
C ALA A 142 -0.46 -9.81 -3.59
N LYS A 143 0.27 -10.20 -4.65
CA LYS A 143 -0.22 -10.09 -6.03
C LYS A 143 -1.49 -10.93 -6.25
N VAL A 144 -1.54 -12.15 -5.73
CA VAL A 144 -2.74 -13.00 -5.78
C VAL A 144 -3.91 -12.33 -5.04
N LEU A 145 -3.66 -11.72 -3.87
CA LEU A 145 -4.67 -10.99 -3.12
C LEU A 145 -5.22 -9.81 -3.92
N TYR A 146 -4.35 -8.99 -4.50
CA TYR A 146 -4.76 -7.83 -5.32
C TYR A 146 -5.63 -8.29 -6.50
N GLY A 147 -5.22 -9.31 -7.23
CA GLY A 147 -6.01 -9.86 -8.34
C GLY A 147 -7.41 -10.33 -7.92
N ARG A 148 -7.52 -11.01 -6.77
CA ARG A 148 -8.83 -11.44 -6.22
C ARG A 148 -9.74 -10.27 -5.86
N LEU A 149 -9.19 -9.11 -5.51
CA LEU A 149 -9.94 -7.90 -5.18
C LEU A 149 -10.11 -6.95 -6.38
N GLY A 150 -9.86 -7.43 -7.60
CA GLY A 150 -10.17 -6.73 -8.83
C GLY A 150 -9.09 -5.77 -9.34
N PHE A 151 -7.87 -5.87 -8.81
CA PHE A 151 -6.73 -5.18 -9.41
C PHE A 151 -6.27 -5.91 -10.67
N VAL A 152 -5.91 -5.15 -11.68
CA VAL A 152 -5.36 -5.63 -12.96
C VAL A 152 -3.99 -5.04 -13.21
N ASP A 153 -3.13 -5.76 -13.91
CA ASP A 153 -1.83 -5.25 -14.33
C ASP A 153 -2.01 -4.16 -15.39
N LEU A 154 -1.53 -2.95 -15.13
CA LEU A 154 -1.52 -1.82 -16.05
C LEU A 154 -0.17 -1.68 -16.75
N VAL A 155 0.93 -1.85 -16.01
CA VAL A 155 2.30 -1.84 -16.53
C VAL A 155 3.05 -3.03 -15.93
N PRO A 156 2.98 -4.21 -16.58
CA PRO A 156 3.76 -5.36 -16.14
C PRO A 156 5.24 -5.18 -16.41
N GLY A 157 6.09 -5.68 -15.49
CA GLY A 157 7.53 -5.67 -15.65
C GLY A 157 8.18 -4.28 -15.57
N PHE A 158 7.52 -3.33 -14.88
CA PHE A 158 8.08 -2.00 -14.64
C PHE A 158 9.38 -2.09 -13.84
N ARG A 159 10.35 -1.23 -14.18
CA ARG A 159 11.64 -1.18 -13.48
C ARG A 159 11.87 0.21 -12.91
N TYR A 160 12.07 0.28 -11.60
CA TYR A 160 12.56 1.49 -10.95
C TYR A 160 14.05 1.67 -11.23
N ALA A 161 14.51 2.91 -11.33
CA ALA A 161 15.93 3.20 -11.48
C ALA A 161 16.72 2.65 -10.27
N GLY A 162 17.78 1.88 -10.57
CA GLY A 162 18.62 1.27 -9.52
C GLY A 162 18.04 0.02 -8.84
N VAL A 163 16.89 -0.49 -9.30
CA VAL A 163 16.29 -1.73 -8.80
C VAL A 163 16.33 -2.80 -9.88
N THR A 164 16.86 -3.96 -9.55
CA THR A 164 17.02 -5.07 -10.51
C THR A 164 15.74 -5.85 -10.72
N GLU A 165 14.97 -6.04 -9.66
CA GLU A 165 13.73 -6.82 -9.68
C GLU A 165 12.60 -6.01 -10.35
N PRO A 166 11.89 -6.63 -11.32
CA PRO A 166 10.74 -5.98 -11.92
C PRO A 166 9.56 -5.92 -10.97
N ALA A 167 8.79 -4.86 -11.09
CA ALA A 167 7.51 -4.68 -10.42
C ALA A 167 6.37 -4.67 -11.44
N ASN A 168 5.15 -4.90 -10.99
CA ASN A 168 3.95 -4.59 -11.76
C ASN A 168 3.25 -3.37 -11.15
N ILE A 169 2.88 -2.43 -12.00
CA ILE A 169 1.95 -1.37 -11.60
C ILE A 169 0.55 -1.91 -11.83
N MET A 170 -0.23 -1.95 -10.77
CA MET A 170 -1.59 -2.47 -10.80
C MET A 170 -2.59 -1.36 -10.49
N GLY A 171 -3.80 -1.51 -11.04
CA GLY A 171 -4.89 -0.58 -10.77
C GLY A 171 -6.22 -1.32 -10.58
N ARG A 172 -7.08 -0.72 -9.75
CA ARG A 172 -8.46 -1.18 -9.53
C ARG A 172 -9.41 -0.02 -9.78
N ARG A 173 -10.49 -0.27 -10.51
CA ARG A 173 -11.62 0.65 -10.60
C ARG A 173 -12.61 0.37 -9.50
N ARG A 174 -13.14 1.44 -8.89
CA ARG A 174 -14.26 1.33 -7.97
C ARG A 174 -15.48 0.79 -8.74
N PRO A 175 -16.15 -0.26 -8.25
CA PRO A 175 -17.43 -0.69 -8.81
C PRO A 175 -18.44 0.47 -8.78
N GLY A 176 -19.23 0.61 -9.86
CA GLY A 176 -20.29 1.60 -9.93
C GLY A 176 -21.47 1.25 -9.01
#